data_3eb84d907cbe1ef69da48f04c322b360
#
_entry.id   3eb84d907cbe1ef69da48f04c322b360
#
_cell.length_a   1.000
_cell.length_b   1.000
_cell.length_c   1.000
_cell.angle_alpha   90.00
_cell.angle_beta   90.00
_cell.angle_gamma   90.00
#
_symmetry.space_group_name_H-M   'P 1'
#
loop_
_entity.id
_entity.type
_entity.pdbx_description
1 polymer ?
#
loop_
_entity_poly.entity_id
_entity_poly.type
_entity_poly.pdbx_seq_one_letter_code
_entity_poly.pdbx_strand_id
1 'polypeptide(L)'
;SKQFFFFDGDNWLDEHNSNPLHSGFRQTRNWEWFHMLNEDVISMPDKWEYPWYAAWDLAFHALPLSIADPDFAKSQMKLMLRGSYLHPTGQMPAYEWNFSDVNPPVHAFATLFLHRTEQALRGEVDLEFLTATFNKLLLNFTWWVNRKDRFGKNVFEGGFLGLDNIGVFDRSAPLPTGGHLEQADGTAWMALFSQNMVELAVELAAHDPTYEDMVSKFVEHFCFIALGMNRPGADGMWDEEDGFYYDVLRLPDGRSTRLKVRSMVGLLPLATTTLVEKWQRERVPRVTAVIQERQRRMPELAETMHATGPGHFGVAERGLLALVNQDRLRRILSKMLDENEFLSPHGIRALSKCHERHPYSFNVHGHEHR
;
A
#
# COMPACT_ATOMS: atom_id res chain seq x y z
N SER A 1 6.75 -1.49 22.35
CA SER A 1 7.98 -1.29 23.12
C SER A 1 8.78 -0.12 22.54
N LYS A 2 9.22 0.82 23.38
CA LYS A 2 10.19 1.84 23.00
C LYS A 2 11.59 1.26 23.15
N GLN A 3 12.40 1.35 22.10
CA GLN A 3 13.78 0.86 22.11
C GLN A 3 14.71 1.83 21.38
N PHE A 4 15.93 1.94 21.84
CA PHE A 4 16.99 2.63 21.11
C PHE A 4 17.45 1.72 19.98
N PHE A 5 17.48 2.25 18.78
CA PHE A 5 17.90 1.56 17.58
C PHE A 5 19.10 2.29 16.99
N PHE A 6 20.12 1.53 16.61
CA PHE A 6 21.31 2.06 15.98
C PHE A 6 21.66 1.24 14.73
N PHE A 7 21.82 1.92 13.60
CA PHE A 7 22.35 1.36 12.38
C PHE A 7 23.14 2.45 11.66
N ASP A 8 24.36 2.12 11.23
CA ASP A 8 25.26 3.03 10.51
C ASP A 8 25.56 2.44 9.12
N GLY A 9 25.05 3.10 8.07
CA GLY A 9 25.19 2.67 6.70
C GLY A 9 26.63 2.74 6.19
N ASP A 10 27.43 3.68 6.70
CA ASP A 10 28.85 3.82 6.33
C ASP A 10 29.66 2.62 6.85
N ASN A 11 29.48 2.26 8.12
CA ASN A 11 30.11 1.08 8.70
C ASN A 11 29.63 -0.21 8.00
N TRP A 12 28.34 -0.32 7.70
CA TRP A 12 27.81 -1.47 6.98
C TRP A 12 28.42 -1.63 5.59
N LEU A 13 28.60 -0.51 4.86
CA LEU A 13 29.24 -0.50 3.54
C LEU A 13 30.69 -0.91 3.64
N ASP A 14 31.43 -0.42 4.63
CA ASP A 14 32.83 -0.78 4.83
C ASP A 14 33.00 -2.28 5.12
N GLU A 15 32.16 -2.86 5.95
CA GLU A 15 32.17 -4.29 6.27
C GLU A 15 31.87 -5.16 5.03
N HIS A 16 30.91 -4.74 4.18
CA HIS A 16 30.48 -5.52 3.02
C HIS A 16 31.33 -5.28 1.76
N ASN A 17 31.98 -4.12 1.64
CA ASN A 17 32.90 -3.80 0.54
C ASN A 17 34.35 -4.27 0.77
N SER A 18 34.72 -4.59 2.00
CA SER A 18 36.07 -5.04 2.35
C SER A 18 36.40 -6.46 1.93
N ASN A 19 35.44 -7.24 1.42
CA ASN A 19 35.65 -8.59 0.96
C ASN A 19 36.52 -8.63 -0.32
N PRO A 20 37.76 -9.19 -0.30
CA PRO A 20 38.65 -9.26 -1.46
C PRO A 20 38.05 -9.96 -2.69
N LEU A 21 37.08 -10.86 -2.50
CA LEU A 21 36.34 -11.52 -3.58
C LEU A 21 35.41 -10.56 -4.34
N HIS A 22 35.09 -9.43 -3.76
CA HIS A 22 34.22 -8.40 -4.34
C HIS A 22 34.99 -7.11 -4.70
N SER A 23 36.31 -7.11 -4.65
CA SER A 23 37.15 -5.92 -4.94
C SER A 23 37.03 -5.36 -6.35
N GLY A 24 36.35 -6.06 -7.26
CA GLY A 24 35.95 -5.54 -8.58
C GLY A 24 34.56 -4.87 -8.61
N PHE A 25 33.75 -5.05 -7.59
CA PHE A 25 32.42 -4.46 -7.44
C PHE A 25 32.44 -3.43 -6.32
N ARG A 26 32.88 -2.22 -6.62
CA ARG A 26 32.77 -1.07 -5.72
C ARG A 26 31.32 -0.64 -5.47
N GLN A 27 30.31 -1.47 -5.81
CA GLN A 27 28.93 -1.00 -5.86
C GLN A 27 27.94 -2.07 -5.39
N THR A 28 27.82 -2.23 -4.08
CA THR A 28 26.52 -2.66 -3.56
C THR A 28 25.46 -1.67 -4.02
N ARG A 29 24.23 -2.11 -4.24
CA ARG A 29 23.13 -1.21 -4.59
C ARG A 29 23.03 -0.10 -3.53
N ASN A 30 22.92 1.15 -3.96
CA ASN A 30 22.83 2.35 -3.12
C ASN A 30 24.07 2.66 -2.25
N TRP A 31 25.25 2.19 -2.63
CA TRP A 31 26.50 2.49 -1.91
C TRP A 31 26.75 4.00 -1.71
N GLU A 32 26.18 4.85 -2.55
CA GLU A 32 26.25 6.31 -2.45
C GLU A 32 25.42 6.88 -1.30
N TRP A 33 24.53 6.07 -0.73
CA TRP A 33 23.68 6.49 0.40
C TRP A 33 24.31 6.11 1.76
N PHE A 34 25.60 6.38 1.90
CA PHE A 34 26.38 6.13 3.13
C PHE A 34 25.85 6.91 4.35
N HIS A 35 25.07 7.96 4.14
CA HIS A 35 24.46 8.78 5.19
C HIS A 35 23.21 8.16 5.84
N MET A 36 22.86 6.91 5.53
CA MET A 36 21.84 6.20 6.28
C MET A 36 22.32 5.96 7.70
N LEU A 37 21.81 6.75 8.62
CA LEU A 37 22.14 6.67 10.03
C LEU A 37 20.83 6.64 10.84
N ASN A 38 20.61 5.53 11.50
CA ASN A 38 19.48 5.30 12.39
C ASN A 38 19.99 5.30 13.84
N GLU A 39 19.81 6.39 14.56
CA GLU A 39 20.26 6.60 15.92
C GLU A 39 19.13 7.21 16.75
N ASP A 40 18.07 6.43 16.93
CA ASP A 40 16.83 6.99 17.46
C ASP A 40 16.10 6.00 18.40
N VAL A 41 15.23 6.56 19.23
CA VAL A 41 14.26 5.76 19.99
C VAL A 41 13.06 5.51 19.12
N ILE A 42 12.82 4.24 18.79
CA ILE A 42 11.70 3.79 17.95
C ILE A 42 10.72 2.94 18.76
N SER A 43 9.49 2.88 18.29
CA SER A 43 8.46 2.01 18.84
C SER A 43 8.26 0.79 17.95
N MET A 44 8.71 -0.38 18.43
CA MET A 44 8.53 -1.66 17.74
C MET A 44 7.74 -2.63 18.63
N PRO A 45 7.17 -3.72 18.08
CA PRO A 45 6.36 -4.67 18.84
C PRO A 45 7.03 -5.12 20.14
N ASP A 46 8.24 -5.62 20.05
CA ASP A 46 9.08 -5.91 21.20
C ASP A 46 10.56 -5.84 20.83
N LYS A 47 11.42 -5.86 21.85
CA LYS A 47 12.87 -5.76 21.66
C LYS A 47 13.59 -7.09 21.51
N TRP A 48 12.85 -8.20 21.60
CA TRP A 48 13.41 -9.55 21.55
C TRP A 48 13.19 -10.17 20.18
N GLU A 49 11.95 -10.15 19.68
CA GLU A 49 11.58 -10.67 18.37
C GLU A 49 11.81 -9.66 17.27
N TYR A 50 11.72 -8.35 17.61
CA TYR A 50 11.93 -7.23 16.67
C TYR A 50 13.07 -6.30 17.12
N PRO A 51 14.33 -6.80 17.17
CA PRO A 51 15.48 -5.97 17.53
C PRO A 51 15.97 -5.08 16.38
N TRP A 52 15.15 -4.86 15.37
CA TRP A 52 15.44 -4.08 14.16
C TRP A 52 14.35 -3.03 13.89
N TYR A 53 14.62 -2.16 12.92
CA TYR A 53 13.66 -1.22 12.38
C TYR A 53 12.78 -1.91 11.33
N ALA A 54 11.47 -1.65 11.36
CA ALA A 54 10.54 -2.05 10.31
C ALA A 54 9.59 -0.88 10.01
N ALA A 55 9.61 -0.42 8.75
CA ALA A 55 8.98 0.84 8.37
C ALA A 55 7.46 0.85 8.58
N TRP A 56 6.76 -0.20 8.17
CA TRP A 56 5.30 -0.21 8.27
C TRP A 56 4.81 -0.52 9.69
N ASP A 57 5.54 -1.33 10.45
CA ASP A 57 5.26 -1.58 11.87
C ASP A 57 5.33 -0.28 12.67
N LEU A 58 6.38 0.51 12.48
CA LEU A 58 6.54 1.79 13.16
C LEU A 58 5.42 2.77 12.80
N ALA A 59 4.97 2.78 11.54
CA ALA A 59 3.83 3.58 11.12
C ALA A 59 2.54 3.17 11.83
N PHE A 60 2.26 1.86 11.94
CA PHE A 60 1.10 1.37 12.69
C PHE A 60 1.21 1.61 14.19
N HIS A 61 2.40 1.54 14.76
CA HIS A 61 2.62 1.87 16.17
C HIS A 61 2.35 3.34 16.48
N ALA A 62 2.51 4.23 15.50
CA ALA A 62 2.16 5.64 15.69
C ALA A 62 0.65 5.84 15.98
N LEU A 63 -0.24 4.93 15.53
CA LEU A 63 -1.68 5.04 15.75
C LEU A 63 -2.05 4.99 17.24
N PRO A 64 -1.78 3.91 17.99
CA PRO A 64 -2.07 3.87 19.42
C PRO A 64 -1.24 4.89 20.23
N LEU A 65 -0.02 5.21 19.78
CA LEU A 65 0.79 6.23 20.40
C LEU A 65 0.15 7.62 20.30
N SER A 66 -0.55 7.93 19.22
CA SER A 66 -1.20 9.23 19.04
C SER A 66 -2.29 9.50 20.09
N ILE A 67 -2.86 8.46 20.67
CA ILE A 67 -3.87 8.59 21.75
C ILE A 67 -3.17 8.88 23.09
N ALA A 68 -2.00 8.28 23.33
CA ALA A 68 -1.28 8.41 24.60
C ALA A 68 -0.28 9.57 24.61
N ASP A 69 0.41 9.78 23.50
CA ASP A 69 1.48 10.79 23.33
C ASP A 69 1.52 11.24 21.87
N PRO A 70 0.65 12.17 21.44
CA PRO A 70 0.59 12.63 20.06
C PRO A 70 1.92 13.20 19.54
N ASP A 71 2.68 13.86 20.40
CA ASP A 71 3.94 14.51 20.00
C ASP A 71 5.02 13.46 19.71
N PHE A 72 5.10 12.41 20.52
CA PHE A 72 5.98 11.28 20.24
C PHE A 72 5.54 10.54 18.98
N ALA A 73 4.25 10.31 18.78
CA ALA A 73 3.73 9.67 17.57
C ALA A 73 4.09 10.46 16.29
N LYS A 74 3.92 11.79 16.31
CA LYS A 74 4.34 12.67 15.21
C LYS A 74 5.86 12.64 15.02
N SER A 75 6.65 12.56 16.09
CA SER A 75 8.11 12.46 15.99
C SER A 75 8.55 11.17 15.28
N GLN A 76 7.88 10.04 15.56
CA GLN A 76 8.14 8.76 14.88
C GLN A 76 7.80 8.83 13.37
N MET A 77 6.70 9.49 13.01
CA MET A 77 6.35 9.69 11.61
C MET A 77 7.36 10.61 10.89
N LYS A 78 7.74 11.73 11.51
CA LYS A 78 8.78 12.62 10.97
C LYS A 78 10.11 11.90 10.81
N LEU A 79 10.46 11.01 11.75
CA LEU A 79 11.68 10.22 11.72
C LEU A 79 11.79 9.37 10.46
N MET A 80 10.76 8.55 10.18
CA MET A 80 10.73 7.67 9.02
C MET A 80 10.86 8.39 7.68
N LEU A 81 10.53 9.67 7.65
CA LEU A 81 10.56 10.53 6.45
C LEU A 81 11.81 11.41 6.36
N ARG A 82 12.76 11.30 7.30
CA ARG A 82 14.07 11.96 7.21
C ARG A 82 14.97 11.30 6.17
N GLY A 83 15.95 12.04 5.66
CA GLY A 83 16.94 11.54 4.71
C GLY A 83 17.82 10.40 5.25
N SER A 84 17.86 10.19 6.58
CA SER A 84 18.52 9.03 7.22
C SER A 84 17.65 7.75 7.22
N TYR A 85 16.38 7.81 6.85
CA TYR A 85 15.45 6.68 6.74
C TYR A 85 14.77 6.59 5.38
N LEU A 86 14.58 7.71 4.70
CA LEU A 86 13.99 7.80 3.36
C LEU A 86 15.10 8.02 2.33
N HIS A 87 15.25 7.07 1.43
CA HIS A 87 16.25 7.15 0.36
C HIS A 87 15.98 8.37 -0.57
N PRO A 88 17.01 9.02 -1.13
CA PRO A 88 16.84 10.18 -2.03
C PRO A 88 15.93 9.94 -3.22
N THR A 89 15.79 8.69 -3.71
CA THR A 89 14.83 8.32 -4.78
C THR A 89 13.37 8.29 -4.32
N GLY A 90 13.11 8.46 -3.02
CA GLY A 90 11.79 8.31 -2.42
C GLY A 90 11.46 6.89 -1.95
N GLN A 91 12.34 5.91 -2.13
CA GLN A 91 12.16 4.59 -1.56
C GLN A 91 12.27 4.64 -0.04
N MET A 92 11.33 4.01 0.64
CA MET A 92 11.42 3.70 2.05
C MET A 92 11.88 2.25 2.17
N PRO A 93 13.11 1.98 2.64
CA PRO A 93 13.57 0.62 2.88
C PRO A 93 12.65 -0.08 3.89
N ALA A 94 12.35 -1.35 3.64
CA ALA A 94 11.49 -2.13 4.53
C ALA A 94 12.11 -2.27 5.94
N TYR A 95 13.39 -2.53 5.94
CA TYR A 95 14.27 -2.67 7.12
C TYR A 95 15.56 -1.89 6.86
N GLU A 96 16.52 -1.95 7.78
CA GLU A 96 17.85 -1.38 7.59
C GLU A 96 18.49 -1.93 6.31
N TRP A 97 18.89 -1.04 5.42
CA TRP A 97 19.57 -1.36 4.17
C TRP A 97 18.83 -2.39 3.26
N ASN A 98 17.52 -2.59 3.44
CA ASN A 98 16.75 -3.48 2.58
C ASN A 98 16.04 -2.70 1.47
N PHE A 99 16.56 -2.83 0.24
CA PHE A 99 16.05 -2.18 -0.97
C PHE A 99 15.38 -3.16 -1.93
N SER A 100 15.35 -4.43 -1.63
CA SER A 100 14.78 -5.49 -2.48
C SER A 100 13.27 -5.60 -2.28
N ASP A 101 12.86 -5.75 -1.03
CA ASP A 101 11.48 -5.78 -0.62
C ASP A 101 10.97 -4.39 -0.25
N VAL A 102 9.66 -4.26 -0.20
CA VAL A 102 8.99 -3.07 0.31
C VAL A 102 7.90 -3.47 1.28
N ASN A 103 7.72 -2.64 2.30
CA ASN A 103 6.55 -2.76 3.16
C ASN A 103 5.33 -2.11 2.51
N PRO A 104 4.11 -2.48 2.93
CA PRO A 104 2.91 -1.75 2.55
C PRO A 104 3.04 -0.25 2.83
N PRO A 105 2.65 0.63 1.88
CA PRO A 105 2.79 2.08 2.01
C PRO A 105 1.68 2.68 2.89
N VAL A 106 1.71 2.39 4.20
CA VAL A 106 0.67 2.78 5.16
C VAL A 106 0.92 4.12 5.86
N HIS A 107 2.00 4.81 5.51
CA HIS A 107 2.43 6.04 6.18
C HIS A 107 1.47 7.21 5.96
N ALA A 108 0.81 7.30 4.80
CA ALA A 108 -0.22 8.31 4.56
C ALA A 108 -1.46 8.05 5.42
N PHE A 109 -1.87 6.79 5.56
CA PHE A 109 -2.95 6.38 6.47
C PHE A 109 -2.61 6.75 7.92
N ALA A 110 -1.41 6.41 8.38
CA ALA A 110 -0.96 6.77 9.73
C ALA A 110 -0.93 8.28 9.94
N THR A 111 -0.41 9.06 8.99
CA THR A 111 -0.40 10.53 9.06
C THR A 111 -1.79 11.10 9.21
N LEU A 112 -2.74 10.62 8.42
CA LEU A 112 -4.13 11.06 8.47
C LEU A 112 -4.79 10.71 9.82
N PHE A 113 -4.49 9.53 10.34
CA PHE A 113 -4.97 9.10 11.65
C PHE A 113 -4.42 10.00 12.78
N LEU A 114 -3.12 10.29 12.76
CA LEU A 114 -2.48 11.17 13.73
C LEU A 114 -3.10 12.58 13.71
N HIS A 115 -3.25 13.14 12.51
CA HIS A 115 -3.89 14.44 12.31
C HIS A 115 -5.30 14.49 12.91
N ARG A 116 -6.15 13.52 12.58
CA ARG A 116 -7.53 13.45 13.07
C ARG A 116 -7.61 13.21 14.57
N THR A 117 -6.72 12.38 15.11
CA THR A 117 -6.65 12.12 16.54
C THR A 117 -6.23 13.37 17.31
N GLU A 118 -5.22 14.09 16.84
CA GLU A 118 -4.79 15.34 17.46
C GLU A 118 -5.89 16.41 17.44
N GLN A 119 -6.55 16.57 16.28
CA GLN A 119 -7.69 17.47 16.14
C GLN A 119 -8.84 17.11 17.11
N ALA A 120 -9.14 15.83 17.26
CA ALA A 120 -10.17 15.37 18.19
C ALA A 120 -9.80 15.57 19.67
N LEU A 121 -8.53 15.38 20.02
CA LEU A 121 -8.06 15.46 21.42
C LEU A 121 -7.74 16.90 21.85
N ARG A 122 -7.15 17.70 20.97
CA ARG A 122 -6.61 19.04 21.28
C ARG A 122 -7.39 20.18 20.62
N GLY A 123 -8.21 19.88 19.60
CA GLY A 123 -8.90 20.90 18.80
C GLY A 123 -7.98 21.69 17.87
N GLU A 124 -6.73 21.23 17.69
CA GLU A 124 -5.69 21.92 16.93
C GLU A 124 -5.36 21.18 15.65
N VAL A 125 -4.90 21.92 14.64
CA VAL A 125 -4.40 21.39 13.37
C VAL A 125 -2.94 21.80 13.22
N ASP A 126 -2.03 20.83 13.22
CA ASP A 126 -0.61 21.03 12.96
C ASP A 126 -0.34 21.03 11.45
N LEU A 127 -0.54 22.20 10.81
CA LEU A 127 -0.33 22.35 9.37
C LEU A 127 1.12 22.17 8.95
N GLU A 128 2.08 22.51 9.80
CA GLU A 128 3.50 22.32 9.49
C GLU A 128 3.81 20.83 9.40
N PHE A 129 3.36 20.03 10.37
CA PHE A 129 3.47 18.59 10.32
C PHE A 129 2.81 17.99 9.09
N LEU A 130 1.56 18.40 8.80
CA LEU A 130 0.78 17.85 7.71
C LEU A 130 1.43 18.15 6.35
N THR A 131 1.87 19.41 6.14
CA THR A 131 2.54 19.83 4.90
C THR A 131 3.89 19.14 4.71
N ALA A 132 4.72 19.11 5.74
CA ALA A 132 6.02 18.47 5.67
C ALA A 132 5.91 16.97 5.37
N THR A 133 4.97 16.29 6.02
CA THR A 133 4.72 14.86 5.83
C THR A 133 4.17 14.58 4.42
N PHE A 134 3.18 15.36 3.97
CA PHE A 134 2.61 15.25 2.62
C PHE A 134 3.69 15.33 1.53
N ASN A 135 4.56 16.34 1.61
CA ASN A 135 5.62 16.52 0.63
C ASN A 135 6.61 15.34 0.57
N LYS A 136 6.92 14.74 1.71
CA LYS A 136 7.76 13.53 1.77
C LYS A 136 7.04 12.29 1.25
N LEU A 137 5.78 12.12 1.61
CA LEU A 137 4.94 11.04 1.10
C LEU A 137 4.75 11.12 -0.42
N LEU A 138 4.71 12.31 -1.00
CA LEU A 138 4.67 12.51 -2.44
C LEU A 138 5.90 11.91 -3.13
N LEU A 139 7.09 12.02 -2.54
CA LEU A 139 8.30 11.39 -3.07
C LEU A 139 8.17 9.86 -3.05
N ASN A 140 7.69 9.30 -1.94
CA ASN A 140 7.49 7.87 -1.81
C ASN A 140 6.41 7.35 -2.78
N PHE A 141 5.29 8.05 -2.91
CA PHE A 141 4.24 7.72 -3.88
C PHE A 141 4.79 7.69 -5.32
N THR A 142 5.56 8.71 -5.69
CA THR A 142 6.16 8.81 -7.02
C THR A 142 7.16 7.68 -7.27
N TRP A 143 7.93 7.29 -6.26
CA TRP A 143 8.81 6.13 -6.34
C TRP A 143 8.02 4.85 -6.65
N TRP A 144 6.91 4.60 -5.95
CA TRP A 144 6.05 3.44 -6.19
C TRP A 144 5.54 3.39 -7.63
N VAL A 145 4.96 4.49 -8.10
CA VAL A 145 4.40 4.57 -9.46
C VAL A 145 5.47 4.31 -10.52
N ASN A 146 6.68 4.83 -10.33
CA ASN A 146 7.75 4.72 -11.33
C ASN A 146 8.55 3.42 -11.23
N ARG A 147 8.53 2.72 -10.11
CA ARG A 147 9.42 1.57 -9.86
C ARG A 147 8.68 0.25 -9.69
N LYS A 148 7.42 0.29 -9.30
CA LYS A 148 6.63 -0.89 -8.98
C LYS A 148 5.47 -1.15 -9.95
N ASP A 149 5.19 -0.24 -10.86
CA ASP A 149 4.32 -0.46 -12.05
C ASP A 149 5.22 -0.70 -13.28
N ARG A 150 5.64 -1.94 -13.46
CA ARG A 150 6.62 -2.32 -14.50
C ARG A 150 6.16 -2.00 -15.92
N PHE A 151 4.87 -2.12 -16.19
CA PHE A 151 4.30 -2.04 -17.54
C PHE A 151 3.45 -0.78 -17.77
N GLY A 152 3.39 0.13 -16.80
CA GLY A 152 2.52 1.31 -16.89
C GLY A 152 1.04 0.97 -16.96
N LYS A 153 0.62 -0.12 -16.30
CA LYS A 153 -0.77 -0.62 -16.31
C LYS A 153 -1.56 -0.26 -15.06
N ASN A 154 -0.95 0.48 -14.15
CA ASN A 154 -1.49 0.85 -12.85
C ASN A 154 -1.80 -0.39 -11.97
N VAL A 155 -1.00 -1.43 -12.10
CA VAL A 155 -0.96 -2.61 -11.25
C VAL A 155 0.47 -2.80 -10.75
N PHE A 156 0.61 -3.20 -9.48
CA PHE A 156 1.88 -3.04 -8.77
C PHE A 156 2.48 -4.36 -8.33
N GLU A 157 3.82 -4.39 -8.35
CA GLU A 157 4.66 -5.44 -7.77
C GLU A 157 5.21 -4.92 -6.45
N GLY A 158 5.19 -5.69 -5.40
CA GLY A 158 5.72 -5.26 -4.10
C GLY A 158 6.63 -6.29 -3.44
N GLY A 159 6.72 -7.49 -4.01
CA GLY A 159 7.43 -8.59 -3.38
C GLY A 159 6.73 -9.03 -2.10
N PHE A 160 7.42 -9.04 -1.00
CA PHE A 160 6.98 -9.50 0.31
C PHE A 160 5.67 -8.84 0.82
N LEU A 161 5.60 -7.52 0.91
CA LEU A 161 4.44 -6.74 1.38
C LEU A 161 3.82 -7.21 2.70
N GLY A 162 4.64 -7.73 3.61
CA GLY A 162 4.19 -8.21 4.92
C GLY A 162 3.41 -9.53 4.90
N LEU A 163 3.37 -10.25 3.79
CA LEU A 163 2.67 -11.53 3.62
C LEU A 163 3.63 -12.60 3.13
N ASP A 164 4.31 -13.26 4.08
CA ASP A 164 5.17 -14.42 3.83
C ASP A 164 4.34 -15.64 3.42
N ASN A 165 4.92 -16.51 2.63
CA ASN A 165 4.44 -17.88 2.39
C ASN A 165 2.94 -18.00 2.09
N ILE A 166 2.34 -16.97 1.52
CA ILE A 166 0.91 -16.89 1.27
C ILE A 166 0.52 -17.39 -0.12
N GLY A 167 1.50 -17.69 -0.96
CA GLY A 167 1.33 -18.14 -2.34
C GLY A 167 2.14 -19.40 -2.63
N VAL A 168 2.12 -19.83 -3.90
CA VAL A 168 2.91 -20.99 -4.37
C VAL A 168 4.38 -20.65 -4.67
N PHE A 169 4.72 -19.37 -4.68
CA PHE A 169 6.07 -18.86 -4.88
C PHE A 169 6.50 -17.98 -3.72
N ASP A 170 7.80 -17.98 -3.44
CA ASP A 170 8.39 -16.96 -2.58
C ASP A 170 8.28 -15.59 -3.27
N ARG A 171 7.58 -14.67 -2.65
CA ARG A 171 7.31 -13.33 -3.19
C ARG A 171 8.54 -12.42 -3.17
N SER A 172 9.52 -12.72 -2.33
CA SER A 172 10.78 -11.97 -2.20
C SER A 172 11.86 -12.44 -3.17
N ALA A 173 11.68 -13.62 -3.79
CA ALA A 173 12.66 -14.24 -4.69
C ALA A 173 12.27 -14.06 -6.17
N PRO A 174 13.23 -14.14 -7.11
CA PRO A 174 12.94 -14.27 -8.51
C PRO A 174 12.04 -15.47 -8.79
N LEU A 175 10.99 -15.27 -9.59
CA LEU A 175 10.03 -16.32 -9.88
C LEU A 175 10.68 -17.45 -10.72
N PRO A 176 10.44 -18.72 -10.40
CA PRO A 176 10.98 -19.85 -11.15
C PRO A 176 10.49 -19.92 -12.59
N THR A 177 9.41 -19.21 -12.91
CA THR A 177 8.85 -19.07 -14.26
C THR A 177 9.63 -18.08 -15.14
N GLY A 178 10.55 -17.30 -14.58
CA GLY A 178 11.19 -16.17 -15.24
C GLY A 178 10.24 -15.00 -15.55
N GLY A 179 9.00 -15.07 -15.06
CA GLY A 179 7.96 -14.07 -15.24
C GLY A 179 7.92 -13.03 -14.12
N HIS A 180 6.78 -12.33 -14.04
CA HIS A 180 6.51 -11.28 -13.06
C HIS A 180 5.17 -11.50 -12.38
N LEU A 181 5.05 -11.05 -11.14
CA LEU A 181 3.82 -11.14 -10.36
C LEU A 181 3.21 -9.75 -10.19
N GLU A 182 2.08 -9.50 -10.87
CA GLU A 182 1.23 -8.33 -10.60
C GLU A 182 0.40 -8.68 -9.36
N GLN A 183 0.59 -7.95 -8.27
CA GLN A 183 0.09 -8.32 -6.95
C GLN A 183 -1.21 -7.61 -6.61
N ALA A 184 -2.23 -8.35 -6.20
CA ALA A 184 -3.53 -7.81 -5.82
C ALA A 184 -3.44 -6.98 -4.53
N ASP A 185 -2.65 -7.42 -3.56
CA ASP A 185 -2.40 -6.63 -2.34
C ASP A 185 -1.55 -5.39 -2.63
N GLY A 186 -0.48 -5.49 -3.41
CA GLY A 186 0.34 -4.34 -3.81
C GLY A 186 -0.48 -3.28 -4.53
N THR A 187 -1.36 -3.70 -5.42
CA THR A 187 -2.25 -2.81 -6.16
C THR A 187 -3.31 -2.18 -5.24
N ALA A 188 -3.88 -2.97 -4.32
CA ALA A 188 -4.81 -2.46 -3.31
C ALA A 188 -4.14 -1.44 -2.37
N TRP A 189 -2.92 -1.71 -1.90
CA TRP A 189 -2.16 -0.77 -1.08
C TRP A 189 -1.91 0.56 -1.79
N MET A 190 -1.63 0.54 -3.09
CA MET A 190 -1.44 1.77 -3.86
C MET A 190 -2.75 2.52 -4.12
N ALA A 191 -3.88 1.81 -4.27
CA ALA A 191 -5.19 2.44 -4.30
C ALA A 191 -5.51 3.14 -2.96
N LEU A 192 -5.25 2.48 -1.83
CA LEU A 192 -5.41 3.08 -0.50
C LEU A 192 -4.47 4.27 -0.31
N PHE A 193 -3.21 4.16 -0.72
CA PHE A 193 -2.26 5.29 -0.64
C PHE A 193 -2.78 6.49 -1.44
N SER A 194 -3.32 6.26 -2.66
CA SER A 194 -3.94 7.33 -3.44
C SER A 194 -5.10 7.99 -2.70
N GLN A 195 -5.99 7.21 -2.09
CA GLN A 195 -7.12 7.73 -1.29
C GLN A 195 -6.63 8.56 -0.10
N ASN A 196 -5.66 8.06 0.65
CA ASN A 196 -5.13 8.80 1.80
C ASN A 196 -4.44 10.10 1.37
N MET A 197 -3.75 10.11 0.23
CA MET A 197 -3.17 11.34 -0.32
C MET A 197 -4.25 12.32 -0.80
N VAL A 198 -5.39 11.82 -1.33
CA VAL A 198 -6.57 12.68 -1.61
C VAL A 198 -7.04 13.36 -0.34
N GLU A 199 -7.24 12.60 0.74
CA GLU A 199 -7.73 13.13 2.01
C GLU A 199 -6.77 14.16 2.61
N LEU A 200 -5.46 13.86 2.63
CA LEU A 200 -4.44 14.81 3.08
C LEU A 200 -4.40 16.09 2.24
N ALA A 201 -4.52 15.96 0.91
CA ALA A 201 -4.54 17.10 0.02
C ALA A 201 -5.80 17.97 0.20
N VAL A 202 -6.96 17.36 0.51
CA VAL A 202 -8.20 18.10 0.83
C VAL A 202 -8.07 18.85 2.14
N GLU A 203 -7.48 18.25 3.18
CA GLU A 203 -7.20 18.96 4.44
C GLU A 203 -6.28 20.16 4.21
N LEU A 204 -5.21 20.00 3.44
CA LEU A 204 -4.30 21.09 3.09
C LEU A 204 -4.96 22.15 2.21
N ALA A 205 -5.79 21.76 1.23
CA ALA A 205 -6.52 22.68 0.36
C ALA A 205 -7.51 23.56 1.12
N ALA A 206 -7.92 23.18 2.32
CA ALA A 206 -8.71 24.00 3.20
C ALA A 206 -7.97 25.29 3.65
N HIS A 207 -6.63 25.25 3.63
CA HIS A 207 -5.76 26.35 4.08
C HIS A 207 -4.96 26.96 2.93
N ASP A 208 -4.62 26.16 1.91
CA ASP A 208 -3.88 26.60 0.72
C ASP A 208 -4.49 25.99 -0.56
N PRO A 209 -5.19 26.82 -1.38
CA PRO A 209 -5.85 26.35 -2.61
C PRO A 209 -4.90 25.69 -3.64
N THR A 210 -3.58 25.86 -3.53
CA THR A 210 -2.62 25.22 -4.45
C THR A 210 -2.68 23.70 -4.37
N TYR A 211 -3.15 23.13 -3.25
CA TYR A 211 -3.33 21.68 -3.08
C TYR A 211 -4.54 21.10 -3.82
N GLU A 212 -5.45 21.92 -4.38
CA GLU A 212 -6.57 21.39 -5.18
C GLU A 212 -6.09 20.57 -6.39
N ASP A 213 -5.00 20.98 -7.04
CA ASP A 213 -4.41 20.24 -8.15
C ASP A 213 -3.88 18.89 -7.70
N MET A 214 -3.37 18.79 -6.46
CA MET A 214 -2.92 17.53 -5.89
C MET A 214 -4.09 16.58 -5.57
N VAL A 215 -5.23 17.12 -5.13
CA VAL A 215 -6.45 16.31 -4.97
C VAL A 215 -6.83 15.67 -6.31
N SER A 216 -6.88 16.49 -7.38
CA SER A 216 -7.19 15.99 -8.74
C SER A 216 -6.21 14.89 -9.18
N LYS A 217 -4.90 15.11 -8.98
CA LYS A 217 -3.85 14.14 -9.30
C LYS A 217 -4.09 12.79 -8.63
N PHE A 218 -4.34 12.77 -7.32
CA PHE A 218 -4.49 11.50 -6.59
C PHE A 218 -5.83 10.82 -6.85
N VAL A 219 -6.89 11.57 -7.12
CA VAL A 219 -8.15 10.99 -7.62
C VAL A 219 -7.92 10.30 -8.96
N GLU A 220 -7.18 10.91 -9.88
CA GLU A 220 -6.85 10.27 -11.16
C GLU A 220 -6.03 9.00 -10.98
N HIS A 221 -5.01 9.00 -10.11
CA HIS A 221 -4.25 7.79 -9.80
C HIS A 221 -5.14 6.68 -9.24
N PHE A 222 -6.02 7.01 -8.29
CA PHE A 222 -6.97 6.05 -7.77
C PHE A 222 -7.85 5.45 -8.87
N CYS A 223 -8.40 6.29 -9.75
CA CYS A 223 -9.23 5.85 -10.87
C CYS A 223 -8.49 4.89 -11.81
N PHE A 224 -7.25 5.22 -12.16
CA PHE A 224 -6.44 4.36 -13.04
C PHE A 224 -6.06 3.03 -12.36
N ILE A 225 -5.76 3.04 -11.07
CA ILE A 225 -5.49 1.81 -10.31
C ILE A 225 -6.75 0.95 -10.24
N ALA A 226 -7.91 1.56 -9.97
CA ALA A 226 -9.18 0.85 -9.93
C ALA A 226 -9.51 0.17 -11.28
N LEU A 227 -9.28 0.87 -12.40
CA LEU A 227 -9.42 0.29 -13.74
C LEU A 227 -8.42 -0.84 -14.00
N GLY A 228 -7.15 -0.65 -13.62
CA GLY A 228 -6.11 -1.66 -13.79
C GLY A 228 -6.45 -2.94 -13.06
N MET A 229 -6.82 -2.83 -11.79
CA MET A 229 -7.16 -3.97 -10.93
C MET A 229 -8.45 -4.68 -11.35
N ASN A 230 -9.45 -3.92 -11.78
CA ASN A 230 -10.77 -4.42 -12.16
C ASN A 230 -10.89 -4.77 -13.66
N ARG A 231 -9.79 -4.74 -14.41
CA ARG A 231 -9.78 -5.05 -15.84
C ARG A 231 -10.46 -6.40 -16.11
N PRO A 232 -11.37 -6.49 -17.09
CA PRO A 232 -12.02 -7.74 -17.44
C PRO A 232 -11.05 -8.72 -18.13
N GLY A 233 -11.43 -10.00 -18.13
CA GLY A 233 -10.66 -11.06 -18.80
C GLY A 233 -9.51 -11.61 -17.94
N ALA A 234 -8.63 -12.38 -18.58
CA ALA A 234 -7.51 -13.06 -17.92
C ALA A 234 -6.44 -12.11 -17.38
N ASP A 235 -6.42 -10.89 -17.88
CA ASP A 235 -5.45 -9.84 -17.50
C ASP A 235 -5.85 -9.06 -16.24
N GLY A 236 -7.08 -9.20 -15.77
CA GLY A 236 -7.54 -8.57 -14.54
C GLY A 236 -7.33 -9.45 -13.31
N MET A 237 -7.29 -8.83 -12.14
CA MET A 237 -7.11 -9.52 -10.87
C MET A 237 -8.40 -10.15 -10.34
N TRP A 238 -9.56 -9.63 -10.75
CA TRP A 238 -10.85 -10.17 -10.37
C TRP A 238 -11.19 -11.44 -11.16
N ASP A 239 -11.50 -12.51 -10.46
CA ASP A 239 -12.03 -13.74 -11.04
C ASP A 239 -13.55 -13.77 -10.89
N GLU A 240 -14.25 -13.74 -12.04
CA GLU A 240 -15.71 -13.63 -12.04
C GLU A 240 -16.39 -14.93 -11.58
N GLU A 241 -15.79 -16.08 -11.83
CA GLU A 241 -16.32 -17.37 -11.39
C GLU A 241 -16.20 -17.51 -9.87
N ASP A 242 -15.01 -17.31 -9.34
CA ASP A 242 -14.72 -17.43 -7.91
C ASP A 242 -15.27 -16.24 -7.10
N GLY A 243 -15.49 -15.08 -7.71
CA GLY A 243 -15.88 -13.86 -7.00
C GLY A 243 -14.82 -13.40 -6.00
N PHE A 244 -13.56 -13.37 -6.46
CA PHE A 244 -12.41 -13.08 -5.60
C PHE A 244 -11.27 -12.45 -6.39
N TYR A 245 -10.40 -11.70 -5.73
CA TYR A 245 -9.19 -11.14 -6.32
C TYR A 245 -8.00 -12.07 -6.15
N TYR A 246 -7.15 -12.14 -7.18
CA TYR A 246 -5.93 -12.94 -7.19
C TYR A 246 -4.78 -12.18 -7.82
N ASP A 247 -3.57 -12.56 -7.44
CA ASP A 247 -2.36 -12.16 -8.14
C ASP A 247 -2.37 -12.67 -9.58
N VAL A 248 -1.80 -11.91 -10.50
CA VAL A 248 -1.67 -12.28 -11.91
C VAL A 248 -0.21 -12.54 -12.24
N LEU A 249 0.10 -13.79 -12.56
CA LEU A 249 1.42 -14.17 -13.07
C LEU A 249 1.51 -13.83 -14.55
N ARG A 250 2.52 -13.04 -14.92
CA ARG A 250 2.91 -12.76 -16.31
C ARG A 250 4.08 -13.62 -16.70
N LEU A 251 3.89 -14.45 -17.71
CA LEU A 251 4.95 -15.31 -18.25
C LEU A 251 5.81 -14.55 -19.29
N PRO A 252 7.06 -14.97 -19.54
CA PRO A 252 7.94 -14.33 -20.52
C PRO A 252 7.39 -14.32 -21.95
N ASP A 253 6.52 -15.27 -22.29
CA ASP A 253 5.86 -15.35 -23.60
C ASP A 253 4.64 -14.43 -23.75
N GLY A 254 4.36 -13.61 -22.74
CA GLY A 254 3.25 -12.64 -22.73
C GLY A 254 1.91 -13.21 -22.26
N ARG A 255 1.81 -14.51 -22.00
CA ARG A 255 0.61 -15.10 -21.37
C ARG A 255 0.48 -14.65 -19.93
N SER A 256 -0.75 -14.59 -19.47
CA SER A 256 -1.07 -14.30 -18.07
C SER A 256 -1.98 -15.37 -17.48
N THR A 257 -1.84 -15.58 -16.18
CA THR A 257 -2.71 -16.48 -15.42
C THR A 257 -2.88 -15.98 -14.00
N ARG A 258 -4.09 -16.12 -13.44
CA ARG A 258 -4.32 -15.87 -12.01
C ARG A 258 -3.78 -17.01 -11.20
N LEU A 259 -3.04 -16.69 -10.15
CA LEU A 259 -2.65 -17.66 -9.14
C LEU A 259 -3.79 -17.76 -8.11
N LYS A 260 -4.66 -18.77 -8.29
CA LYS A 260 -5.90 -18.91 -7.51
C LYS A 260 -5.65 -19.41 -6.07
N VAL A 261 -4.68 -18.83 -5.40
CA VAL A 261 -4.49 -19.01 -3.96
C VAL A 261 -5.44 -18.06 -3.23
N ARG A 262 -6.47 -18.63 -2.63
CA ARG A 262 -7.47 -17.87 -1.88
C ARG A 262 -6.92 -17.48 -0.52
N SER A 263 -6.36 -16.29 -0.44
CA SER A 263 -5.63 -15.77 0.71
C SER A 263 -6.03 -14.34 1.06
N MET A 264 -5.48 -13.80 2.13
CA MET A 264 -5.68 -12.43 2.56
C MET A 264 -5.32 -11.40 1.47
N VAL A 265 -4.43 -11.75 0.54
CA VAL A 265 -4.10 -10.93 -0.64
C VAL A 265 -5.37 -10.44 -1.36
N GLY A 266 -6.34 -11.34 -1.58
CA GLY A 266 -7.59 -11.02 -2.24
C GLY A 266 -8.66 -10.35 -1.35
N LEU A 267 -8.41 -10.24 -0.04
CA LEU A 267 -9.26 -9.49 0.90
C LEU A 267 -8.82 -8.02 1.02
N LEU A 268 -7.53 -7.72 0.80
CA LEU A 268 -6.99 -6.37 0.96
C LEU A 268 -7.66 -5.29 0.10
N PRO A 269 -8.22 -5.57 -1.07
CA PRO A 269 -9.03 -4.60 -1.81
C PRO A 269 -10.18 -3.99 -1.01
N LEU A 270 -10.68 -4.67 0.01
CA LEU A 270 -11.71 -4.14 0.93
C LEU A 270 -11.23 -2.94 1.74
N ALA A 271 -9.92 -2.84 2.01
CA ALA A 271 -9.34 -1.70 2.73
C ALA A 271 -9.37 -0.40 1.91
N THR A 272 -9.54 -0.49 0.60
CA THR A 272 -9.55 0.66 -0.31
C THR A 272 -10.93 1.32 -0.37
N THR A 273 -11.32 1.88 0.74
CA THR A 273 -12.62 2.52 0.90
C THR A 273 -12.46 3.77 1.75
N THR A 274 -12.86 4.92 1.21
CA THR A 274 -12.88 6.16 1.96
C THR A 274 -14.20 6.89 1.84
N LEU A 275 -14.57 7.60 2.89
CA LEU A 275 -15.74 8.47 2.92
C LEU A 275 -15.35 9.86 2.43
N VAL A 276 -16.19 10.43 1.56
CA VAL A 276 -16.06 11.80 1.10
C VAL A 276 -17.18 12.61 1.76
N GLU A 277 -16.80 13.41 2.72
CA GLU A 277 -17.74 14.25 3.46
C GLU A 277 -18.28 15.38 2.57
N LYS A 278 -19.45 15.93 2.94
CA LYS A 278 -20.06 17.05 2.21
C LYS A 278 -19.11 18.24 2.13
N TRP A 279 -18.52 18.64 3.26
CA TRP A 279 -17.62 19.78 3.32
C TRP A 279 -16.37 19.62 2.44
N GLN A 280 -15.88 18.39 2.28
CA GLN A 280 -14.74 18.09 1.41
C GLN A 280 -15.09 18.37 -0.06
N ARG A 281 -16.26 17.92 -0.52
CA ARG A 281 -16.73 18.19 -1.89
C ARG A 281 -16.96 19.67 -2.14
N GLU A 282 -17.52 20.39 -1.17
CA GLU A 282 -17.77 21.83 -1.26
C GLU A 282 -16.45 22.63 -1.30
N ARG A 283 -15.41 22.11 -0.65
CA ARG A 283 -14.09 22.74 -0.61
C ARG A 283 -13.31 22.62 -1.91
N VAL A 284 -13.49 21.52 -2.64
CA VAL A 284 -12.75 21.20 -3.87
C VAL A 284 -13.71 20.94 -5.05
N PRO A 285 -14.51 21.92 -5.47
CA PRO A 285 -15.54 21.72 -6.49
C PRO A 285 -14.95 21.31 -7.86
N ARG A 286 -13.72 21.72 -8.17
CA ARG A 286 -13.02 21.31 -9.41
C ARG A 286 -12.79 19.80 -9.47
N VAL A 287 -12.55 19.16 -8.35
CA VAL A 287 -12.33 17.72 -8.29
C VAL A 287 -13.59 16.96 -8.70
N THR A 288 -14.76 17.42 -8.24
CA THR A 288 -16.04 16.82 -8.64
C THR A 288 -16.22 16.89 -10.18
N ALA A 289 -15.87 18.02 -10.78
CA ALA A 289 -15.92 18.17 -12.24
C ALA A 289 -14.93 17.23 -12.96
N VAL A 290 -13.71 17.06 -12.43
CA VAL A 290 -12.71 16.12 -12.96
C VAL A 290 -13.23 14.69 -12.91
N ILE A 291 -13.80 14.26 -11.79
CA ILE A 291 -14.37 12.91 -11.64
C ILE A 291 -15.50 12.68 -12.66
N GLN A 292 -16.43 13.62 -12.79
CA GLN A 292 -17.54 13.54 -13.73
C GLN A 292 -17.04 13.47 -15.17
N GLU A 293 -16.05 14.27 -15.53
CA GLU A 293 -15.45 14.24 -16.86
C GLU A 293 -14.74 12.91 -17.15
N ARG A 294 -14.03 12.34 -16.17
CA ARG A 294 -13.39 11.03 -16.31
C ARG A 294 -14.42 9.92 -16.46
N GLN A 295 -15.48 9.91 -15.66
CA GLN A 295 -16.57 8.95 -15.80
C GLN A 295 -17.23 9.03 -17.18
N ARG A 296 -17.39 10.22 -17.73
CA ARG A 296 -17.95 10.43 -19.08
C ARG A 296 -17.04 9.89 -20.18
N ARG A 297 -15.72 10.09 -20.07
CA ARG A 297 -14.72 9.64 -21.05
C ARG A 297 -14.37 8.17 -20.93
N MET A 298 -14.54 7.60 -19.76
CA MET A 298 -14.17 6.24 -19.41
C MET A 298 -15.37 5.54 -18.73
N PRO A 299 -16.35 5.07 -19.51
CA PRO A 299 -17.55 4.43 -18.97
C PRO A 299 -17.25 3.22 -18.09
N GLU A 300 -16.18 2.46 -18.42
CA GLU A 300 -15.70 1.32 -17.63
C GLU A 300 -15.34 1.71 -16.17
N LEU A 301 -14.96 2.96 -15.96
CA LEU A 301 -14.70 3.47 -14.62
C LEU A 301 -15.98 3.55 -13.79
N ALA A 302 -17.10 3.94 -14.41
CA ALA A 302 -18.39 4.00 -13.73
C ALA A 302 -18.92 2.60 -13.34
N GLU A 303 -18.61 1.58 -14.16
CA GLU A 303 -18.99 0.19 -13.89
C GLU A 303 -18.14 -0.43 -12.76
N THR A 304 -16.89 -0.04 -12.66
CA THR A 304 -15.95 -0.58 -11.66
C THR A 304 -16.02 0.13 -10.31
N MET A 305 -16.23 1.45 -10.37
CA MET A 305 -16.41 2.27 -9.19
C MET A 305 -17.86 2.33 -8.83
N HIS A 306 -18.50 2.18 -8.01
CA HIS A 306 -19.85 2.25 -7.52
C HIS A 306 -20.96 2.61 -8.52
N ALA A 307 -21.98 1.74 -8.60
CA ALA A 307 -23.18 1.90 -9.41
C ALA A 307 -24.15 3.02 -8.95
N THR A 308 -23.82 3.80 -7.95
CA THR A 308 -24.62 4.95 -7.56
C THR A 308 -24.21 6.14 -8.42
N GLY A 309 -25.01 6.43 -9.43
CA GLY A 309 -24.82 7.56 -10.32
C GLY A 309 -24.66 8.91 -9.58
N PRO A 310 -24.32 9.97 -10.29
CA PRO A 310 -24.20 11.31 -9.72
C PRO A 310 -25.44 11.66 -8.91
N GLY A 311 -25.28 12.01 -7.63
CA GLY A 311 -26.37 12.39 -6.75
C GLY A 311 -26.80 11.32 -5.72
N HIS A 312 -26.25 10.11 -5.75
CA HIS A 312 -26.46 9.16 -4.66
C HIS A 312 -25.47 9.40 -3.53
N PHE A 313 -25.96 9.98 -2.46
CA PHE A 313 -25.22 10.17 -1.22
C PHE A 313 -25.84 9.35 -0.11
N GLY A 314 -25.00 8.81 0.76
CA GLY A 314 -25.45 8.12 1.97
C GLY A 314 -25.95 9.07 3.06
N VAL A 315 -26.02 8.56 4.27
CA VAL A 315 -26.40 9.34 5.46
C VAL A 315 -25.49 10.58 5.58
N ALA A 316 -26.07 11.73 5.92
CA ALA A 316 -25.39 13.02 6.01
C ALA A 316 -24.73 13.49 4.70
N GLU A 317 -25.30 13.13 3.58
CA GLU A 317 -24.75 13.45 2.24
C GLU A 317 -23.32 12.95 2.00
N ARG A 318 -22.89 11.88 2.68
CA ARG A 318 -21.59 11.28 2.49
C ARG A 318 -21.49 10.54 1.16
N GLY A 319 -20.42 10.80 0.43
CA GLY A 319 -20.02 9.99 -0.71
C GLY A 319 -19.15 8.83 -0.28
N LEU A 320 -19.04 7.80 -1.12
CA LEU A 320 -18.13 6.68 -0.94
C LEU A 320 -17.19 6.60 -2.15
N LEU A 321 -15.90 6.57 -1.90
CA LEU A 321 -14.88 6.25 -2.88
C LEU A 321 -14.33 4.87 -2.54
N ALA A 322 -14.66 3.86 -3.36
CA ALA A 322 -14.28 2.48 -3.13
C ALA A 322 -13.80 1.81 -4.43
N LEU A 323 -12.80 0.95 -4.33
CA LEU A 323 -12.30 0.14 -5.43
C LEU A 323 -13.25 -1.03 -5.75
N VAL A 324 -13.92 -1.54 -4.73
CA VAL A 324 -14.79 -2.72 -4.81
C VAL A 324 -16.24 -2.26 -4.91
N ASN A 325 -16.95 -2.64 -5.97
CA ASN A 325 -18.38 -2.37 -6.10
C ASN A 325 -19.21 -3.26 -5.17
N GLN A 326 -20.50 -2.96 -5.06
CA GLN A 326 -21.39 -3.60 -4.10
C GLN A 326 -21.55 -5.12 -4.32
N ASP A 327 -21.58 -5.58 -5.56
CA ASP A 327 -21.75 -7.01 -5.87
C ASP A 327 -20.48 -7.79 -5.54
N ARG A 328 -19.32 -7.26 -5.90
CA ARG A 328 -18.02 -7.85 -5.53
C ARG A 328 -17.82 -7.83 -4.02
N LEU A 329 -18.21 -6.76 -3.35
CA LEU A 329 -18.18 -6.68 -1.88
C LEU A 329 -18.96 -7.82 -1.24
N ARG A 330 -20.20 -8.07 -1.67
CA ARG A 330 -21.02 -9.18 -1.14
C ARG A 330 -20.34 -10.53 -1.37
N ARG A 331 -19.77 -10.75 -2.54
CA ARG A 331 -19.09 -12.01 -2.89
C ARG A 331 -17.83 -12.23 -2.07
N ILE A 332 -17.04 -11.19 -1.83
CA ILE A 332 -15.84 -11.27 -0.97
C ILE A 332 -16.26 -11.50 0.48
N LEU A 333 -17.22 -10.73 0.99
CA LEU A 333 -17.70 -10.88 2.37
C LEU A 333 -18.32 -12.25 2.63
N SER A 334 -19.01 -12.87 1.65
CA SER A 334 -19.54 -14.21 1.81
C SER A 334 -18.45 -15.26 2.09
N LYS A 335 -17.24 -15.08 1.50
CA LYS A 335 -16.08 -15.93 1.78
C LYS A 335 -15.38 -15.54 3.08
N MET A 336 -15.21 -14.25 3.30
CA MET A 336 -14.54 -13.74 4.50
C MET A 336 -15.26 -14.17 5.78
N LEU A 337 -16.59 -14.27 5.74
CA LEU A 337 -17.43 -14.60 6.88
C LEU A 337 -17.86 -16.09 6.91
N ASP A 338 -17.34 -16.93 6.01
CA ASP A 338 -17.61 -18.38 5.99
C ASP A 338 -16.53 -19.12 6.79
N GLU A 339 -16.96 -19.95 7.74
CA GLU A 339 -16.07 -20.79 8.57
C GLU A 339 -15.31 -21.85 7.77
N ASN A 340 -15.81 -22.26 6.61
CA ASN A 340 -15.13 -23.15 5.68
C ASN A 340 -14.10 -22.42 4.79
N GLU A 341 -14.07 -21.11 4.87
CA GLU A 341 -13.16 -20.23 4.14
C GLU A 341 -12.26 -19.46 5.12
N PHE A 342 -12.56 -18.19 5.37
CA PHE A 342 -11.68 -17.32 6.12
C PHE A 342 -12.04 -17.15 7.60
N LEU A 343 -13.31 -17.30 7.98
CA LEU A 343 -13.70 -17.06 9.35
C LEU A 343 -13.22 -18.19 10.29
N SER A 344 -12.63 -17.81 11.40
CA SER A 344 -12.27 -18.74 12.48
C SER A 344 -12.74 -18.20 13.84
N PRO A 345 -12.75 -19.03 14.90
CA PRO A 345 -13.05 -18.55 16.25
C PRO A 345 -12.11 -17.45 16.76
N HIS A 346 -10.94 -17.28 16.12
CA HIS A 346 -9.90 -16.34 16.53
C HIS A 346 -9.75 -15.13 15.58
N GLY A 347 -10.58 -15.04 14.53
CA GLY A 347 -10.54 -13.98 13.53
C GLY A 347 -10.44 -14.50 12.09
N ILE A 348 -9.97 -13.64 11.20
CA ILE A 348 -9.87 -13.96 9.77
C ILE A 348 -8.53 -14.66 9.49
N ARG A 349 -8.58 -15.80 8.81
CA ARG A 349 -7.39 -16.56 8.40
C ARG A 349 -6.62 -15.83 7.31
N ALA A 350 -5.31 -15.93 7.32
CA ALA A 350 -4.47 -15.43 6.23
C ALA A 350 -4.65 -16.25 4.94
N LEU A 351 -4.85 -17.56 5.07
CA LEU A 351 -5.13 -18.49 3.98
C LEU A 351 -6.49 -19.15 4.19
N SER A 352 -7.31 -19.24 3.13
CA SER A 352 -8.61 -19.89 3.21
C SER A 352 -8.49 -21.36 3.56
N LYS A 353 -9.36 -21.83 4.46
CA LYS A 353 -9.49 -23.23 4.84
C LYS A 353 -9.87 -24.15 3.67
N CYS A 354 -10.40 -23.61 2.58
CA CYS A 354 -10.72 -24.41 1.39
C CYS A 354 -9.47 -25.14 0.84
N HIS A 355 -8.28 -24.57 1.03
CA HIS A 355 -7.02 -25.17 0.58
C HIS A 355 -6.55 -26.39 1.39
N GLU A 356 -7.16 -26.61 2.55
CA GLU A 356 -6.97 -27.86 3.31
C GLU A 356 -7.45 -29.08 2.53
N ARG A 357 -8.56 -28.91 1.76
CA ARG A 357 -9.16 -29.98 0.95
C ARG A 357 -8.81 -29.86 -0.54
N HIS A 358 -8.61 -28.67 -1.02
CA HIS A 358 -8.32 -28.32 -2.42
C HIS A 358 -7.08 -27.45 -2.50
N PRO A 359 -5.87 -27.99 -2.24
CA PRO A 359 -4.64 -27.23 -2.35
C PRO A 359 -4.45 -26.76 -3.78
N TYR A 360 -4.03 -25.49 -3.92
CA TYR A 360 -3.67 -24.94 -5.21
C TYR A 360 -2.24 -25.35 -5.56
N SER A 361 -2.02 -25.78 -6.78
CA SER A 361 -0.67 -26.05 -7.29
C SER A 361 -0.44 -25.43 -8.66
N PHE A 362 0.79 -25.12 -8.94
CA PHE A 362 1.23 -24.57 -10.23
C PHE A 362 2.47 -25.31 -10.74
N ASN A 363 2.41 -25.78 -11.99
CA ASN A 363 3.52 -26.53 -12.58
C ASN A 363 4.44 -25.59 -13.36
N VAL A 364 5.73 -25.64 -13.04
CA VAL A 364 6.79 -24.90 -13.76
C VAL A 364 7.81 -25.92 -14.26
N HIS A 365 7.91 -26.08 -15.58
CA HIS A 365 8.88 -26.99 -16.22
C HIS A 365 8.88 -28.43 -15.65
N GLY A 366 7.70 -28.93 -15.27
CA GLY A 366 7.56 -30.29 -14.70
C GLY A 366 7.71 -30.35 -13.17
N HIS A 367 8.04 -29.25 -12.51
CA HIS A 367 8.07 -29.15 -11.05
C HIS A 367 6.77 -28.53 -10.53
N GLU A 368 6.12 -29.22 -9.60
CA GLU A 368 4.92 -28.76 -8.95
C GLU A 368 5.29 -27.83 -7.77
N HIS A 369 4.78 -26.63 -7.80
CA HIS A 369 4.80 -25.67 -6.68
C HIS A 369 3.43 -25.68 -6.02
N ARG A 370 3.39 -25.75 -4.69
CA ARG A 370 2.15 -25.94 -3.94
C ARG A 370 2.14 -25.11 -2.66
#